data_770e0e2f00de9c77f0360660116e5a63
#
_entry.id   770e0e2f00de9c77f0360660116e5a63
#
_cell.length_a   1.000
_cell.length_b   1.000
_cell.length_c   1.000
_cell.angle_alpha   90.00
_cell.angle_beta   90.00
_cell.angle_gamma   90.00
#
_symmetry.space_group_name_H-M   'P 1'
#
loop_
_entity.id
_entity.type
_entity.pdbx_description
1 polymer ?
#
loop_
_entity_poly.entity_id
_entity_poly.type
_entity_poly.pdbx_seq_one_letter_code
_entity_poly.pdbx_strand_id
1 'polypeptide(L)'
;MAKGSMFHFNTPVRIRAAAGVVGKSEAEGPIGDCFDLYDKTDRFGQKTWEMAESEMQRLALRRALSKAGIGEGEVDAMMAGDLLNQCVGSGYGLLDFTIPYFALYGACSTAVEGLLL
;
A
#
# COMPACT_ATOMS: atom_id res chain seq x y z
N MET A 1 1.29 -36.10 1.70
CA MET A 1 1.20 -34.74 2.25
C MET A 1 2.56 -34.08 2.01
N ALA A 2 2.60 -33.01 1.20
CA ALA A 2 3.81 -32.20 1.08
C ALA A 2 4.09 -31.54 2.44
N LYS A 3 5.25 -31.78 3.01
CA LYS A 3 5.73 -31.01 4.18
C LYS A 3 5.89 -29.58 3.71
N GLY A 4 5.08 -28.65 4.21
CA GLY A 4 5.26 -27.24 3.98
C GLY A 4 6.67 -26.84 4.42
N SER A 5 7.45 -26.29 3.50
CA SER A 5 8.73 -25.70 3.85
C SER A 5 8.47 -24.34 4.52
N MET A 6 9.01 -24.17 5.70
CA MET A 6 8.99 -22.91 6.42
C MET A 6 10.32 -22.20 6.17
N PHE A 7 10.24 -20.94 5.75
CA PHE A 7 11.43 -20.11 5.64
C PHE A 7 11.74 -19.45 6.98
N HIS A 8 12.97 -19.58 7.42
CA HIS A 8 13.48 -18.91 8.59
C HIS A 8 14.54 -17.90 8.17
N PHE A 9 14.35 -16.66 8.60
CA PHE A 9 15.35 -15.62 8.41
C PHE A 9 16.34 -15.64 9.58
N ASN A 10 17.63 -15.59 9.30
CA ASN A 10 18.68 -15.51 10.33
C ASN A 10 18.59 -14.17 11.11
N THR A 11 18.13 -13.12 10.44
CA THR A 11 17.85 -11.82 11.06
C THR A 11 16.34 -11.59 11.05
N PRO A 12 15.72 -11.22 12.17
CA PRO A 12 14.29 -11.00 12.22
C PRO A 12 13.86 -9.89 11.27
N VAL A 13 12.88 -10.17 10.41
CA VAL A 13 12.19 -9.15 9.61
C VAL A 13 11.21 -8.40 10.52
N ARG A 14 11.19 -7.07 10.43
CA ARG A 14 10.33 -6.22 11.27
C ARG A 14 9.51 -5.27 10.42
N ILE A 15 8.25 -5.11 10.77
CA ILE A 15 7.41 -4.02 10.27
C ILE A 15 7.82 -2.75 11.01
N ARG A 16 8.43 -1.80 10.30
CA ARG A 16 8.90 -0.54 10.87
C ARG A 16 7.77 0.47 11.05
N ALA A 17 6.88 0.56 10.09
CA ALA A 17 5.69 1.40 10.15
C ALA A 17 4.58 0.83 9.27
N ALA A 18 3.35 1.26 9.53
CA ALA A 18 2.19 0.99 8.71
C ALA A 18 1.34 2.25 8.59
N ALA A 19 0.65 2.42 7.48
CA ALA A 19 -0.29 3.51 7.26
C ALA A 19 -1.56 3.01 6.58
N GLY A 20 -2.70 3.50 7.05
CA GLY A 20 -4.01 3.23 6.47
C GLY A 20 -4.61 4.51 5.89
N VAL A 21 -5.00 4.46 4.62
CA VAL A 21 -5.74 5.52 3.93
C VAL A 21 -7.04 4.94 3.42
N VAL A 22 -8.15 5.52 3.79
CA VAL A 22 -9.47 4.92 3.54
C VAL A 22 -10.48 5.92 3.01
N GLY A 23 -11.54 5.38 2.43
CA GLY A 23 -12.72 6.13 2.04
C GLY A 23 -13.69 6.35 3.21
N LYS A 24 -14.86 6.89 2.86
CA LYS A 24 -15.89 7.27 3.83
C LYS A 24 -16.41 6.10 4.65
N SER A 25 -16.69 4.96 4.00
CA SER A 25 -17.33 3.83 4.67
C SER A 25 -16.48 3.27 5.82
N GLU A 26 -15.18 3.12 5.62
CA GLU A 26 -14.24 2.66 6.65
C GLU A 26 -14.02 3.73 7.71
N ALA A 27 -13.98 5.02 7.32
CA ALA A 27 -13.83 6.13 8.26
C ALA A 27 -15.04 6.28 9.21
N GLU A 28 -16.23 5.94 8.75
CA GLU A 28 -17.47 5.92 9.54
C GLU A 28 -17.71 4.59 10.26
N GLY A 29 -16.86 3.59 10.00
CA GLY A 29 -16.93 2.26 10.60
C GLY A 29 -16.40 2.21 12.03
N PRO A 30 -16.53 1.04 12.69
CA PRO A 30 -16.18 0.87 14.10
C PRO A 30 -14.69 1.08 14.43
N ILE A 31 -13.82 1.05 13.45
CA ILE A 31 -12.37 1.27 13.60
C ILE A 31 -11.90 2.54 12.85
N GLY A 32 -12.81 3.43 12.51
CA GLY A 32 -12.51 4.64 11.73
C GLY A 32 -11.36 5.48 12.30
N ASP A 33 -11.30 5.60 13.62
CA ASP A 33 -10.26 6.35 14.33
C ASP A 33 -8.86 5.71 14.26
N CYS A 34 -8.75 4.46 13.78
CA CYS A 34 -7.48 3.77 13.63
C CYS A 34 -6.75 4.11 12.33
N PHE A 35 -7.41 4.73 11.36
CA PHE A 35 -6.81 5.08 10.09
C PHE A 35 -6.06 6.41 10.13
N ASP A 36 -5.00 6.52 9.35
CA ASP A 36 -4.15 7.72 9.33
C ASP A 36 -4.77 8.87 8.54
N LEU A 37 -5.43 8.56 7.43
CA LEU A 37 -6.05 9.52 6.53
C LEU A 37 -7.36 8.96 5.97
N TYR A 38 -8.31 9.82 5.72
CA TYR A 38 -9.55 9.45 5.05
C TYR A 38 -10.08 10.58 4.16
N ASP A 39 -10.91 10.22 3.19
CA ASP A 39 -11.64 11.18 2.37
C ASP A 39 -13.15 10.90 2.41
N LYS A 40 -13.94 11.93 2.72
CA LYS A 40 -15.41 11.83 2.85
C LYS A 40 -16.15 11.65 1.53
N THR A 41 -15.48 11.90 0.42
CA THR A 41 -16.04 11.80 -0.93
C THR A 41 -15.64 10.53 -1.65
N ASP A 42 -14.74 9.73 -1.06
CA ASP A 42 -14.08 8.57 -1.66
C ASP A 42 -13.23 8.91 -2.91
N ARG A 43 -13.13 10.19 -3.26
CA ARG A 43 -12.48 10.65 -4.50
C ARG A 43 -11.09 11.21 -4.29
N PHE A 44 -10.72 11.57 -3.09
CA PHE A 44 -9.41 12.19 -2.79
C PHE A 44 -9.11 13.40 -3.70
N GLY A 45 -10.16 14.15 -4.06
CA GLY A 45 -10.06 15.28 -4.98
C GLY A 45 -9.90 14.91 -6.46
N GLN A 46 -9.99 13.64 -6.81
CA GLN A 46 -9.75 13.12 -8.16
C GLN A 46 -11.05 13.01 -8.97
N LYS A 47 -10.89 13.01 -10.31
CA LYS A 47 -12.02 12.96 -11.24
C LYS A 47 -12.57 11.56 -11.49
N THR A 48 -11.71 10.54 -11.48
CA THR A 48 -12.06 9.14 -11.73
C THR A 48 -11.73 8.25 -10.55
N TRP A 49 -12.29 7.05 -10.51
CA TRP A 49 -12.03 6.08 -9.45
C TRP A 49 -10.58 5.56 -9.50
N GLU A 50 -10.05 5.36 -10.69
CA GLU A 50 -8.67 4.93 -10.91
C GLU A 50 -7.67 5.98 -10.38
N MET A 51 -7.94 7.26 -10.65
CA MET A 51 -7.13 8.34 -10.11
C MET A 51 -7.26 8.44 -8.58
N ALA A 52 -8.45 8.17 -8.03
CA ALA A 52 -8.67 8.15 -6.59
C ALA A 52 -7.88 7.02 -5.93
N GLU A 53 -7.89 5.80 -6.50
CA GLU A 53 -7.09 4.67 -6.03
C GLU A 53 -5.58 4.97 -6.11
N SER A 54 -5.12 5.56 -7.19
CA SER A 54 -3.73 6.04 -7.34
C SER A 54 -3.34 7.01 -6.23
N GLU A 55 -4.21 7.97 -5.93
CA GLU A 55 -3.98 8.96 -4.87
C GLU A 55 -3.96 8.33 -3.48
N MET A 56 -4.86 7.38 -3.21
CA MET A 56 -4.87 6.63 -1.95
C MET A 56 -3.54 5.92 -1.71
N GLN A 57 -3.02 5.23 -2.73
CA GLN A 57 -1.74 4.52 -2.64
C GLN A 57 -0.58 5.50 -2.41
N ARG A 58 -0.56 6.61 -3.15
CA ARG A 58 0.44 7.66 -2.99
C ARG A 58 0.46 8.23 -1.57
N LEU A 59 -0.71 8.53 -1.03
CA LEU A 59 -0.87 9.04 0.34
C LEU A 59 -0.45 8.00 1.39
N ALA A 60 -0.82 6.72 1.19
CA ALA A 60 -0.46 5.64 2.10
C ALA A 60 1.06 5.45 2.16
N LEU A 61 1.74 5.42 1.02
CA LEU A 61 3.18 5.29 0.96
C LEU A 61 3.89 6.48 1.63
N ARG A 62 3.50 7.72 1.28
CA ARG A 62 4.06 8.93 1.92
C ARG A 62 3.87 8.92 3.43
N ARG A 63 2.69 8.51 3.89
CA ARG A 63 2.40 8.44 5.32
C ARG A 63 3.24 7.37 6.02
N ALA A 64 3.40 6.19 5.40
CA ALA A 64 4.23 5.12 5.93
C ALA A 64 5.71 5.53 6.06
N LEU A 65 6.28 6.16 5.02
CA LEU A 65 7.64 6.69 5.05
C LEU A 65 7.82 7.74 6.16
N SER A 66 6.87 8.66 6.27
CA SER A 66 6.88 9.68 7.33
C SER A 66 6.83 9.06 8.72
N LYS A 67 5.97 8.08 8.96
CA LYS A 67 5.88 7.37 10.25
C LYS A 67 7.14 6.55 10.55
N ALA A 68 7.75 5.98 9.52
CA ALA A 68 9.02 5.26 9.65
C ALA A 68 10.22 6.19 9.91
N GLY A 69 10.09 7.46 9.60
CA GLY A 69 11.17 8.44 9.69
C GLY A 69 12.31 8.16 8.70
N ILE A 70 11.96 7.70 7.49
CA ILE A 70 12.92 7.39 6.41
C ILE A 70 12.56 8.14 5.14
N GLY A 71 13.58 8.41 4.33
CA GLY A 71 13.44 8.95 2.98
C GLY A 71 13.34 7.86 1.91
N GLU A 72 12.95 8.25 0.70
CA GLU A 72 12.84 7.33 -0.44
C GLU A 72 14.17 6.62 -0.75
N GLY A 73 15.31 7.32 -0.60
CA GLY A 73 16.63 6.76 -0.85
C GLY A 73 17.07 5.67 0.13
N GLU A 74 16.30 5.42 1.21
CA GLU A 74 16.54 4.36 2.17
C GLU A 74 15.66 3.12 1.91
N VAL A 75 14.87 3.14 0.82
CA VAL A 75 13.98 2.06 0.43
C VAL A 75 14.52 1.39 -0.82
N ASP A 76 14.86 0.12 -0.72
CA ASP A 76 15.46 -0.65 -1.81
C ASP A 76 14.44 -1.03 -2.90
N ALA A 77 13.19 -1.29 -2.50
CA ALA A 77 12.12 -1.68 -3.41
C ALA A 77 10.74 -1.41 -2.80
N MET A 78 9.76 -1.20 -3.66
CA MET A 78 8.34 -1.18 -3.28
C MET A 78 7.55 -2.20 -4.09
N MET A 79 6.62 -2.83 -3.44
CA MET A 79 5.72 -3.81 -4.02
C MET A 79 4.30 -3.32 -3.81
N ALA A 80 3.54 -3.14 -4.89
CA ALA A 80 2.16 -2.69 -4.81
C ALA A 80 1.31 -3.23 -5.95
N GLY A 81 0.02 -3.27 -5.73
CA GLY A 81 -0.98 -3.62 -6.70
C GLY A 81 -2.29 -2.92 -6.39
N ASP A 82 -3.25 -3.09 -7.27
CA ASP A 82 -4.56 -2.47 -7.19
C ASP A 82 -5.67 -3.45 -7.59
N LEU A 83 -6.91 -3.05 -7.41
CA LEU A 83 -8.08 -3.86 -7.74
C LEU A 83 -8.81 -3.39 -9.00
N LEU A 84 -8.84 -2.07 -9.24
CA LEU A 84 -9.70 -1.50 -10.26
C LEU A 84 -9.18 -1.77 -11.67
N ASN A 85 -7.88 -1.77 -11.89
CA ASN A 85 -7.36 -1.74 -13.25
C ASN A 85 -5.97 -2.38 -13.43
N GLN A 86 -5.73 -3.53 -12.81
CA GLN A 86 -4.59 -4.42 -13.11
C GLN A 86 -3.23 -3.71 -13.11
N CYS A 87 -2.84 -3.12 -11.98
CA CYS A 87 -1.61 -2.36 -11.78
C CYS A 87 -1.55 -0.98 -12.46
N VAL A 88 -2.65 -0.51 -13.07
CA VAL A 88 -2.70 0.84 -13.64
C VAL A 88 -2.77 1.89 -12.53
N GLY A 89 -3.65 1.71 -11.55
CA GLY A 89 -3.78 2.61 -10.41
C GLY A 89 -2.50 2.72 -9.61
N SER A 90 -1.88 1.59 -9.27
CA SER A 90 -0.60 1.54 -8.58
C SER A 90 0.54 2.08 -9.43
N GLY A 91 0.61 1.72 -10.71
CA GLY A 91 1.63 2.20 -11.62
C GLY A 91 1.65 3.73 -11.73
N TYR A 92 0.50 4.36 -11.95
CA TYR A 92 0.41 5.83 -12.00
C TYR A 92 0.57 6.50 -10.64
N GLY A 93 -0.01 5.93 -9.59
CA GLY A 93 0.05 6.51 -8.25
C GLY A 93 1.45 6.57 -7.64
N LEU A 94 2.31 5.66 -8.07
CA LEU A 94 3.66 5.51 -7.53
C LEU A 94 4.76 6.08 -8.44
N LEU A 95 4.41 6.66 -9.59
CA LEU A 95 5.36 7.27 -10.54
C LEU A 95 6.21 8.40 -9.95
N ASP A 96 5.69 9.12 -8.96
CA ASP A 96 6.39 10.24 -8.32
C ASP A 96 7.53 9.79 -7.40
N PHE A 97 7.61 8.49 -7.10
CA PHE A 97 8.65 7.94 -6.22
C PHE A 97 9.83 7.41 -7.02
N THR A 98 11.03 7.64 -6.50
CA THR A 98 12.29 7.18 -7.11
C THR A 98 12.70 5.78 -6.65
N ILE A 99 11.77 5.02 -6.07
CA ILE A 99 11.97 3.69 -5.52
C ILE A 99 11.70 2.65 -6.61
N PRO A 100 12.56 1.62 -6.79
CA PRO A 100 12.27 0.51 -7.69
C PRO A 100 10.92 -0.15 -7.37
N TYR A 101 10.05 -0.26 -8.38
CA TYR A 101 8.68 -0.70 -8.22
C TYR A 101 8.42 -2.08 -8.85
N PHE A 102 7.83 -2.96 -8.08
CA PHE A 102 7.34 -4.26 -8.54
C PHE A 102 5.81 -4.29 -8.46
N ALA A 103 5.18 -4.37 -9.62
CA ALA A 103 3.74 -4.51 -9.73
C ALA A 103 3.30 -5.92 -9.33
N LEU A 104 2.37 -6.01 -8.40
CA LEU A 104 1.75 -7.26 -7.96
C LEU A 104 0.33 -7.36 -8.49
N TYR A 105 -0.01 -8.52 -9.02
CA TYR A 105 -1.32 -8.75 -9.63
C TYR A 105 -1.98 -10.00 -9.05
N GLY A 106 -2.71 -9.82 -7.97
CA GLY A 106 -3.38 -10.91 -7.25
C GLY A 106 -4.70 -10.47 -6.61
N ALA A 107 -5.28 -9.35 -7.04
CA ALA A 107 -6.47 -8.78 -6.42
C ALA A 107 -6.34 -8.74 -4.88
N CYS A 108 -7.24 -9.33 -4.12
CA CYS A 108 -7.17 -9.33 -2.65
C CYS A 108 -5.93 -10.05 -2.09
N SER A 109 -5.32 -10.96 -2.83
CA SER A 109 -4.10 -11.66 -2.41
C SER A 109 -2.83 -10.81 -2.51
N THR A 110 -2.89 -9.68 -3.22
CA THR A 110 -1.75 -8.75 -3.40
C THR A 110 -1.10 -8.34 -2.07
N ALA A 111 -1.91 -8.11 -1.04
CA ALA A 111 -1.40 -7.74 0.29
C ALA A 111 -0.52 -8.84 0.91
N VAL A 112 -0.96 -10.10 0.81
CA VAL A 112 -0.19 -11.25 1.31
C VAL A 112 1.02 -11.52 0.44
N GLU A 113 0.89 -11.39 -0.88
CA GLU A 113 1.98 -11.52 -1.84
C GLU A 113 3.10 -10.52 -1.54
N GLY A 114 2.76 -9.24 -1.33
CA GLY A 114 3.73 -8.21 -0.96
C GLY A 114 4.42 -8.42 0.39
N LEU A 115 3.78 -9.17 1.32
CA LEU A 115 4.41 -9.54 2.58
C LEU A 115 5.32 -10.77 2.48
N LEU A 116 5.13 -11.59 1.44
CA LEU A 116 5.93 -12.80 1.23
C LEU A 116 7.22 -12.54 0.44
N LEU A 117 7.23 -11.51 -0.41
CA LEU A 117 8.35 -11.13 -1.26
C LEU A 117 9.30 -10.15 -0.55
#